data_6926bbce4b9e24602b129c67032fddd4
#
_entry.id   6926bbce4b9e24602b129c67032fddd4
#
_cell.length_a   1.000
_cell.length_b   1.000
_cell.length_c   1.000
_cell.angle_alpha   90.00
_cell.angle_beta   90.00
_cell.angle_gamma   90.00
#
_symmetry.space_group_name_H-M   'P 1'
#
loop_
_entity.id
_entity.type
_entity.pdbx_description
1 polymer ?
#
loop_
_entity_poly.entity_id
_entity_poly.type
_entity_poly.pdbx_seq_one_letter_code
_entity_poly.pdbx_strand_id
1 'polypeptide(L)'
;MFAPSVQESMNSEGSVSSFSLMFGARRIAALLALATLVASCGEQKQQAGGPPPPAVTVAKPVKRTVVDYDEYVGRFAAINSVEIRARVSGYLDKVHFKDGQIVKQGDLLFTIDKRPFQNTLDQARANLVQAQSNLAFTESDYTRGQQLVRDKTITDQTFEQRAQAFRNAKAGVSANEAAVRQAELDMEFTELRAPVNGRIGDRRVSPGNLVTGGTGGNTTMLGTIVSIDPIWFEFTFDEASYLRYERLANAGQDVASRNTGVQVALKLIDESDFDHEGRMDFVDNVIDRSTGTIRGRAVVANPKEIFTPGMFARVRIPGTPPYEALLVSDTAIGTEQARRFVVVVDDQDIARLKYVTLGQVTKDGLRAIKDGIGPNDRIVVSGLMQARPGLKVKPEEQGAKPPDPAGAPQAAK
;
A
#
# COMPACT_ATOMS: atom_id res chain seq x y z
N MET A 1 27.53 28.61 -38.20
CA MET A 1 27.31 30.01 -38.60
C MET A 1 27.47 30.88 -37.37
N PHE A 2 28.54 31.67 -37.35
CA PHE A 2 28.84 32.83 -36.49
C PHE A 2 29.11 32.65 -34.99
N ALA A 3 30.36 32.48 -34.66
CA ALA A 3 31.05 33.31 -33.66
C ALA A 3 31.25 34.70 -34.31
N PRO A 4 31.80 35.75 -33.68
CA PRO A 4 33.01 35.83 -32.86
C PRO A 4 32.91 36.83 -31.68
N SER A 5 33.87 36.87 -30.82
CA SER A 5 35.18 37.57 -30.72
C SER A 5 35.09 38.80 -29.78
N VAL A 6 36.04 39.03 -28.97
CA VAL A 6 37.35 39.67 -29.03
C VAL A 6 37.49 40.72 -27.94
N GLN A 7 38.52 40.55 -27.12
CA GLN A 7 39.71 41.42 -26.88
C GLN A 7 39.44 42.74 -26.12
N GLU A 8 40.23 43.18 -25.32
CA GLU A 8 41.66 43.53 -25.07
C GLU A 8 41.59 44.67 -24.06
N SER A 9 42.44 45.15 -23.29
CA SER A 9 43.88 45.15 -23.17
C SER A 9 44.29 46.15 -22.05
N MET A 10 45.41 45.88 -21.52
CA MET A 10 46.60 46.76 -21.35
C MET A 10 46.69 47.77 -20.22
N ASN A 11 47.66 47.49 -19.43
CA ASN A 11 48.87 48.27 -19.05
C ASN A 11 48.75 49.76 -18.62
N SER A 12 49.38 50.07 -17.49
CA SER A 12 50.56 50.95 -17.55
C SER A 12 51.23 51.08 -16.18
N GLU A 13 52.50 50.93 -16.31
CA GLU A 13 53.62 51.18 -15.44
C GLU A 13 53.75 52.67 -14.97
N GLY A 14 54.64 52.80 -14.00
CA GLY A 14 55.45 54.04 -13.79
C GLY A 14 55.31 54.56 -12.37
N SER A 15 56.22 54.79 -11.62
CA SER A 15 57.62 55.20 -11.69
C SER A 15 58.01 55.82 -10.35
N VAL A 16 59.04 55.32 -9.79
CA VAL A 16 60.11 55.84 -8.96
C VAL A 16 60.10 57.34 -8.68
N SER A 17 60.30 57.81 -7.40
CA SER A 17 61.43 58.69 -7.12
C SER A 17 61.71 58.83 -5.63
N SER A 18 62.96 58.62 -5.34
CA SER A 18 63.76 58.95 -4.15
C SER A 18 63.61 60.40 -3.66
N PHE A 19 63.56 60.61 -2.34
CA PHE A 19 64.16 61.78 -1.72
C PHE A 19 64.73 61.49 -0.34
N SER A 20 65.84 61.82 -0.18
CA SER A 20 67.03 61.71 0.59
C SER A 20 66.95 62.22 2.03
N LEU A 21 67.67 61.53 2.93
CA LEU A 21 68.55 62.02 3.99
C LEU A 21 68.37 63.48 4.52
N MET A 22 68.00 63.53 5.80
CA MET A 22 68.66 64.35 6.85
C MET A 22 67.70 64.43 8.06
N PHE A 23 68.01 63.78 9.13
CA PHE A 23 67.77 64.20 10.53
C PHE A 23 68.18 63.09 11.46
N GLY A 24 69.47 62.81 11.44
CA GLY A 24 70.13 62.04 12.49
C GLY A 24 70.54 62.95 13.63
N ALA A 25 70.51 62.47 14.79
CA ALA A 25 71.23 62.96 16.00
C ALA A 25 70.36 63.36 17.21
N ARG A 26 69.03 63.49 17.11
CA ARG A 26 68.23 63.80 18.32
C ARG A 26 67.32 62.63 18.81
N ARG A 27 67.40 61.51 18.13
CA ARG A 27 66.55 60.32 18.49
C ARG A 27 67.23 59.23 19.29
N ILE A 28 68.55 59.32 19.52
CA ILE A 28 69.29 58.28 20.28
C ILE A 28 69.17 58.48 21.78
N ALA A 29 69.02 59.73 22.27
CA ALA A 29 68.89 59.99 23.72
C ALA A 29 67.49 59.66 24.28
N ALA A 30 66.45 59.65 23.44
CA ALA A 30 65.09 59.28 23.87
C ALA A 30 64.84 57.78 23.89
N LEU A 31 65.63 57.02 23.18
CA LEU A 31 65.49 55.54 23.12
C LEU A 31 66.17 54.84 24.30
N LEU A 32 67.20 55.48 24.95
CA LEU A 32 67.87 54.92 26.13
C LEU A 32 67.07 55.18 27.43
N ALA A 33 66.23 56.17 27.52
CA ALA A 33 65.39 56.49 28.67
C ALA A 33 64.09 55.63 28.67
N LEU A 34 63.67 55.06 27.52
CA LEU A 34 62.50 54.28 27.38
C LEU A 34 62.83 52.75 27.63
N ALA A 35 64.09 52.35 27.56
CA ALA A 35 64.53 50.99 27.77
C ALA A 35 64.64 50.59 29.27
N THR A 36 64.70 51.58 30.20
CA THR A 36 64.78 51.28 31.65
C THR A 36 63.44 51.25 32.36
N LEU A 37 62.35 51.61 31.68
CA LEU A 37 60.97 51.56 32.23
C LEU A 37 60.20 50.25 31.87
N VAL A 38 60.79 49.35 31.07
CA VAL A 38 60.16 48.10 30.67
C VAL A 38 60.67 46.90 31.47
N ALA A 39 61.67 47.07 32.39
CA ALA A 39 62.23 45.95 33.14
C ALA A 39 61.59 45.70 34.54
N SER A 40 60.42 46.31 34.83
CA SER A 40 59.70 46.07 36.11
C SER A 40 58.25 45.60 35.92
N CYS A 41 57.97 44.74 34.94
CA CYS A 41 56.74 43.97 34.96
C CYS A 41 57.12 42.51 35.28
N GLY A 42 56.87 42.12 36.51
CA GLY A 42 57.05 40.75 36.99
C GLY A 42 56.36 39.70 36.10
N GLU A 43 57.05 38.60 35.94
CA GLU A 43 56.51 37.36 35.42
C GLU A 43 55.31 36.91 36.26
N GLN A 44 54.10 37.42 35.89
CA GLN A 44 52.87 36.73 36.18
C GLN A 44 52.81 35.60 35.18
N LYS A 45 53.16 34.40 35.58
CA LYS A 45 52.75 33.17 34.93
C LYS A 45 51.22 33.20 34.83
N GLN A 46 50.67 33.80 33.75
CA GLN A 46 49.32 33.49 33.32
C GLN A 46 49.30 31.99 32.98
N GLN A 47 48.87 31.19 33.96
CA GLN A 47 48.28 29.92 33.61
C GLN A 47 47.17 30.25 32.59
N ALA A 48 47.49 30.02 31.33
CA ALA A 48 46.52 29.96 30.26
C ALA A 48 45.61 28.72 30.52
N GLY A 49 44.70 28.89 31.45
CA GLY A 49 43.53 28.01 31.53
C GLY A 49 42.77 28.28 30.23
N GLY A 50 42.88 27.34 29.31
CA GLY A 50 42.03 27.35 28.12
C GLY A 50 40.56 27.55 28.54
N PRO A 51 39.71 28.08 27.66
CA PRO A 51 38.30 28.24 27.98
C PRO A 51 37.78 26.90 28.57
N PRO A 52 36.92 26.96 29.59
CA PRO A 52 36.44 25.74 30.25
C PRO A 52 35.82 24.82 29.17
N PRO A 53 36.04 23.51 29.26
CA PRO A 53 35.52 22.57 28.26
C PRO A 53 34.02 22.73 28.16
N PRO A 54 33.47 22.80 26.92
CA PRO A 54 32.05 23.02 26.70
C PRO A 54 31.23 21.88 27.31
N ALA A 55 30.14 22.24 28.00
CA ALA A 55 29.22 21.28 28.55
C ALA A 55 28.38 20.66 27.41
N VAL A 56 28.30 19.34 27.41
CA VAL A 56 27.50 18.58 26.43
C VAL A 56 26.66 17.52 27.16
N THR A 57 25.43 17.34 26.75
CA THR A 57 24.57 16.30 27.30
C THR A 57 24.84 14.97 26.60
N VAL A 58 25.11 13.92 27.37
CA VAL A 58 25.37 12.58 26.83
C VAL A 58 24.30 11.59 27.30
N ALA A 59 24.01 10.61 26.45
CA ALA A 59 23.18 9.48 26.80
C ALA A 59 23.78 8.17 26.29
N LYS A 60 23.47 7.06 26.95
CA LYS A 60 23.81 5.73 26.47
C LYS A 60 22.75 5.25 25.51
N PRO A 61 23.12 4.48 24.46
CA PRO A 61 22.13 3.88 23.55
C PRO A 61 21.19 2.94 24.32
N VAL A 62 19.92 2.94 23.92
CA VAL A 62 18.92 2.02 24.47
C VAL A 62 18.90 0.76 23.62
N LYS A 63 19.17 -0.41 24.20
CA LYS A 63 19.06 -1.69 23.51
C LYS A 63 17.61 -2.12 23.44
N ARG A 64 17.07 -2.34 22.24
CA ARG A 64 15.70 -2.77 22.01
C ARG A 64 15.61 -3.65 20.75
N THR A 65 14.70 -4.62 20.77
CA THR A 65 14.33 -5.37 19.57
C THR A 65 13.46 -4.48 18.67
N VAL A 66 13.84 -4.36 17.41
CA VAL A 66 13.15 -3.57 16.39
C VAL A 66 12.92 -4.40 15.14
N VAL A 67 11.95 -3.97 14.34
CA VAL A 67 11.66 -4.49 13.00
C VAL A 67 11.72 -3.30 12.05
N ASP A 68 12.46 -3.42 10.97
CA ASP A 68 12.39 -2.42 9.89
C ASP A 68 11.18 -2.70 9.04
N TYR A 69 10.46 -1.65 8.69
CA TYR A 69 9.27 -1.70 7.85
C TYR A 69 9.52 -0.99 6.53
N ASP A 70 9.04 -1.57 5.46
CA ASP A 70 8.95 -0.91 4.15
C ASP A 70 7.54 -0.36 3.96
N GLU A 71 7.44 0.83 3.38
CA GLU A 71 6.16 1.50 3.14
C GLU A 71 5.90 1.62 1.65
N TYR A 72 4.71 1.20 1.23
CA TYR A 72 4.27 1.29 -0.15
C TYR A 72 2.92 2.00 -0.24
N VAL A 73 2.67 2.62 -1.38
CA VAL A 73 1.36 3.21 -1.70
C VAL A 73 0.58 2.23 -2.55
N GLY A 74 -0.71 2.10 -2.27
CA GLY A 74 -1.60 1.23 -3.00
C GLY A 74 -3.02 1.75 -3.03
N ARG A 75 -3.93 0.90 -3.55
CA ARG A 75 -5.35 1.20 -3.67
C ARG A 75 -6.18 0.05 -3.14
N PHE A 76 -7.31 0.40 -2.56
CA PHE A 76 -8.33 -0.60 -2.25
C PHE A 76 -9.02 -1.06 -3.54
N ALA A 77 -9.30 -2.36 -3.63
CA ALA A 77 -9.99 -2.98 -4.74
C ALA A 77 -11.08 -3.92 -4.21
N ALA A 78 -12.21 -3.99 -4.90
CA ALA A 78 -13.25 -4.96 -4.54
C ALA A 78 -12.78 -6.38 -4.85
N ILE A 79 -13.10 -7.34 -3.95
CA ILE A 79 -12.86 -8.77 -4.20
C ILE A 79 -13.70 -9.24 -5.38
N ASN A 80 -14.98 -8.84 -5.40
CA ASN A 80 -15.89 -9.12 -6.48
C ASN A 80 -16.46 -7.82 -7.03
N SER A 81 -16.41 -7.65 -8.34
CA SER A 81 -17.06 -6.59 -9.07
C SER A 81 -17.89 -7.23 -10.18
N VAL A 82 -19.21 -7.16 -10.05
CA VAL A 82 -20.14 -7.84 -10.96
C VAL A 82 -21.06 -6.83 -11.64
N GLU A 83 -21.02 -6.84 -12.95
CA GLU A 83 -21.96 -6.08 -13.76
C GLU A 83 -23.28 -6.84 -13.89
N ILE A 84 -24.39 -6.20 -13.52
CA ILE A 84 -25.72 -6.73 -13.68
C ILE A 84 -26.21 -6.37 -15.09
N ARG A 85 -26.33 -7.38 -15.92
CA ARG A 85 -26.76 -7.25 -17.32
C ARG A 85 -28.05 -8.01 -17.57
N ALA A 86 -28.89 -7.50 -18.44
CA ALA A 86 -30.13 -8.17 -18.88
C ALA A 86 -29.77 -9.49 -19.60
N ARG A 87 -30.45 -10.58 -19.26
CA ARG A 87 -30.34 -11.87 -19.96
C ARG A 87 -31.44 -12.07 -21.01
N VAL A 88 -32.59 -11.42 -20.82
CA VAL A 88 -33.71 -11.41 -21.74
C VAL A 88 -34.04 -9.97 -22.12
N SER A 89 -34.64 -9.78 -23.33
CA SER A 89 -35.04 -8.47 -23.83
C SER A 89 -36.48 -8.17 -23.44
N GLY A 90 -36.74 -6.96 -22.96
CA GLY A 90 -38.08 -6.55 -22.56
C GLY A 90 -38.08 -5.17 -21.92
N TYR A 91 -39.25 -4.66 -21.55
CA TYR A 91 -39.33 -3.40 -20.83
C TYR A 91 -39.00 -3.59 -19.35
N LEU A 92 -38.18 -2.70 -18.77
CA LEU A 92 -37.93 -2.70 -17.36
C LEU A 92 -39.18 -2.25 -16.61
N ASP A 93 -39.77 -3.13 -15.80
CA ASP A 93 -40.99 -2.85 -15.03
C ASP A 93 -40.66 -2.12 -13.70
N LYS A 94 -39.79 -2.71 -12.90
CA LYS A 94 -39.48 -2.21 -11.54
C LYS A 94 -38.02 -2.33 -11.19
N VAL A 95 -37.58 -1.39 -10.33
CA VAL A 95 -36.29 -1.40 -9.62
C VAL A 95 -36.59 -1.54 -8.11
N HIS A 96 -35.98 -2.50 -7.42
CA HIS A 96 -36.30 -2.90 -6.06
C HIS A 96 -35.27 -2.42 -5.03
N PHE A 97 -34.31 -1.61 -5.40
CA PHE A 97 -33.27 -1.10 -4.52
C PHE A 97 -33.16 0.42 -4.64
N LYS A 98 -32.44 1.03 -3.72
CA LYS A 98 -31.98 2.43 -3.79
C LYS A 98 -30.51 2.46 -4.22
N ASP A 99 -30.14 3.47 -5.01
CA ASP A 99 -28.77 3.66 -5.47
C ASP A 99 -27.83 3.74 -4.25
N GLY A 100 -26.72 2.98 -4.28
CA GLY A 100 -25.78 2.86 -3.18
C GLY A 100 -26.18 1.93 -2.02
N GLN A 101 -27.29 1.21 -2.12
CA GLN A 101 -27.77 0.29 -1.10
C GLN A 101 -26.87 -0.95 -0.99
N ILE A 102 -26.73 -1.48 0.23
CA ILE A 102 -26.13 -2.80 0.46
C ILE A 102 -27.17 -3.86 0.13
N VAL A 103 -26.77 -4.82 -0.69
CA VAL A 103 -27.60 -5.94 -1.13
C VAL A 103 -26.92 -7.27 -0.74
N LYS A 104 -27.75 -8.26 -0.46
CA LYS A 104 -27.33 -9.63 -0.20
C LYS A 104 -27.53 -10.49 -1.45
N GLN A 105 -26.72 -11.52 -1.55
CA GLN A 105 -26.90 -12.54 -2.60
C GLN A 105 -28.34 -13.06 -2.60
N GLY A 106 -28.98 -13.07 -3.77
CA GLY A 106 -30.37 -13.49 -3.96
C GLY A 106 -31.39 -12.36 -3.87
N ASP A 107 -31.03 -11.16 -3.37
CA ASP A 107 -31.95 -10.02 -3.33
C ASP A 107 -32.42 -9.65 -4.74
N LEU A 108 -33.73 -9.38 -4.88
CA LEU A 108 -34.34 -8.96 -6.15
C LEU A 108 -33.94 -7.51 -6.43
N LEU A 109 -33.35 -7.27 -7.59
CA LEU A 109 -32.85 -5.95 -8.00
C LEU A 109 -33.72 -5.30 -9.08
N PHE A 110 -34.01 -6.04 -10.13
CA PHE A 110 -34.79 -5.56 -11.27
C PHE A 110 -35.82 -6.58 -11.68
N THR A 111 -36.96 -6.09 -12.20
CA THR A 111 -37.95 -6.92 -12.81
C THR A 111 -38.22 -6.39 -14.23
N ILE A 112 -38.09 -7.28 -15.22
CA ILE A 112 -38.49 -7.06 -16.61
C ILE A 112 -39.94 -7.49 -16.73
N ASP A 113 -40.71 -6.88 -17.64
CA ASP A 113 -42.12 -7.23 -17.86
C ASP A 113 -42.28 -8.73 -18.14
N LYS A 114 -42.94 -9.43 -17.22
CA LYS A 114 -43.10 -10.88 -17.24
C LYS A 114 -44.17 -11.37 -18.19
N ARG A 115 -45.13 -10.51 -18.58
CA ARG A 115 -46.31 -10.91 -19.31
C ARG A 115 -46.03 -11.64 -20.64
N PRO A 116 -45.09 -11.16 -21.50
CA PRO A 116 -44.74 -11.89 -22.72
C PRO A 116 -44.16 -13.27 -22.43
N PHE A 117 -43.31 -13.39 -21.40
CA PHE A 117 -42.66 -14.63 -21.03
C PHE A 117 -43.66 -15.63 -20.41
N GLN A 118 -44.58 -15.14 -19.58
CA GLN A 118 -45.67 -15.97 -19.06
C GLN A 118 -46.49 -16.58 -20.17
N ASN A 119 -46.90 -15.78 -21.18
CA ASN A 119 -47.66 -16.27 -22.34
C ASN A 119 -46.88 -17.34 -23.12
N THR A 120 -45.54 -17.15 -23.29
CA THR A 120 -44.70 -18.15 -23.96
C THR A 120 -44.59 -19.45 -23.15
N LEU A 121 -44.48 -19.34 -21.85
CA LEU A 121 -44.45 -20.50 -20.96
C LEU A 121 -45.77 -21.28 -20.97
N ASP A 122 -46.88 -20.57 -20.92
CA ASP A 122 -48.21 -21.19 -20.96
C ASP A 122 -48.47 -21.90 -22.31
N GLN A 123 -48.00 -21.29 -23.42
CA GLN A 123 -48.03 -21.93 -24.74
C GLN A 123 -47.18 -23.20 -24.81
N ALA A 124 -45.94 -23.16 -24.26
CA ALA A 124 -45.07 -24.31 -24.23
C ALA A 124 -45.66 -25.45 -23.38
N ARG A 125 -46.28 -25.16 -22.24
CA ARG A 125 -46.99 -26.13 -21.40
C ARG A 125 -48.16 -26.73 -22.11
N ALA A 126 -48.96 -25.96 -22.85
CA ALA A 126 -50.08 -26.46 -23.64
C ALA A 126 -49.61 -27.45 -24.75
N ASN A 127 -48.52 -27.10 -25.44
CA ASN A 127 -47.89 -27.98 -26.42
C ASN A 127 -47.37 -29.30 -25.80
N LEU A 128 -46.81 -29.25 -24.60
CA LEU A 128 -46.37 -30.44 -23.85
C LEU A 128 -47.59 -31.37 -23.55
N VAL A 129 -48.70 -30.77 -23.06
CA VAL A 129 -49.92 -31.55 -22.78
C VAL A 129 -50.45 -32.23 -24.05
N GLN A 130 -50.43 -31.53 -25.20
CA GLN A 130 -50.81 -32.11 -26.49
C GLN A 130 -49.90 -33.28 -26.89
N ALA A 131 -48.56 -33.11 -26.74
CA ALA A 131 -47.58 -34.15 -27.03
C ALA A 131 -47.76 -35.38 -26.12
N GLN A 132 -48.01 -35.17 -24.83
CA GLN A 132 -48.32 -36.25 -23.87
C GLN A 132 -49.60 -37.00 -24.24
N SER A 133 -50.64 -36.30 -24.65
CA SER A 133 -51.89 -36.92 -25.12
C SER A 133 -51.67 -37.80 -26.36
N ASN A 134 -50.85 -37.31 -27.32
CA ASN A 134 -50.46 -38.08 -28.48
C ASN A 134 -49.62 -39.32 -28.14
N LEU A 135 -48.70 -39.19 -27.19
CA LEU A 135 -47.92 -40.31 -26.70
C LEU A 135 -48.84 -41.39 -26.09
N ALA A 136 -49.75 -41.00 -25.21
CA ALA A 136 -50.69 -41.94 -24.59
C ALA A 136 -51.55 -42.69 -25.64
N PHE A 137 -51.98 -41.99 -26.69
CA PHE A 137 -52.68 -42.61 -27.81
C PHE A 137 -51.82 -43.62 -28.57
N THR A 138 -50.59 -43.24 -28.96
CA THR A 138 -49.69 -44.10 -29.73
C THR A 138 -49.16 -45.26 -28.90
N GLU A 139 -48.97 -45.09 -27.62
CA GLU A 139 -48.59 -46.16 -26.68
C GLU A 139 -49.67 -47.23 -26.55
N SER A 140 -50.95 -46.81 -26.42
CA SER A 140 -52.07 -47.71 -26.41
C SER A 140 -52.21 -48.50 -27.73
N ASP A 141 -51.99 -47.78 -28.87
CA ASP A 141 -52.04 -48.41 -30.17
C ASP A 141 -50.88 -49.40 -30.43
N TYR A 142 -49.66 -49.01 -29.99
CA TYR A 142 -48.49 -49.91 -30.00
C TYR A 142 -48.72 -51.17 -29.17
N THR A 143 -49.20 -51.02 -27.93
CA THR A 143 -49.47 -52.16 -27.02
C THR A 143 -50.54 -53.10 -27.62
N ARG A 144 -51.56 -52.51 -28.19
CA ARG A 144 -52.58 -53.29 -28.92
C ARG A 144 -52.00 -54.00 -30.14
N GLY A 145 -51.12 -53.30 -30.90
CA GLY A 145 -50.38 -53.83 -32.02
C GLY A 145 -49.53 -55.04 -31.68
N GLN A 146 -48.87 -55.04 -30.51
CA GLN A 146 -48.06 -56.16 -30.00
C GLN A 146 -48.89 -57.43 -29.82
N GLN A 147 -50.11 -57.30 -29.33
CA GLN A 147 -51.03 -58.45 -29.18
C GLN A 147 -51.49 -58.99 -30.55
N LEU A 148 -51.91 -58.07 -31.47
CA LEU A 148 -52.40 -58.46 -32.79
C LEU A 148 -51.35 -59.11 -33.69
N VAL A 149 -50.05 -58.71 -33.58
CA VAL A 149 -48.94 -59.42 -34.27
C VAL A 149 -48.76 -60.86 -33.72
N ARG A 150 -48.80 -61.03 -32.39
CA ARG A 150 -48.72 -62.35 -31.78
C ARG A 150 -49.84 -63.27 -32.27
N ASP A 151 -51.03 -62.73 -32.46
CA ASP A 151 -52.20 -63.43 -32.92
C ASP A 151 -52.26 -63.53 -34.49
N LYS A 152 -51.19 -63.10 -35.18
CA LYS A 152 -51.05 -63.04 -36.65
C LYS A 152 -52.21 -62.32 -37.37
N THR A 153 -52.83 -61.37 -36.69
CA THR A 153 -53.94 -60.57 -37.20
C THR A 153 -53.49 -59.32 -38.04
N ILE A 154 -52.32 -58.85 -37.82
CA ILE A 154 -51.68 -57.71 -38.57
C ILE A 154 -50.32 -58.15 -39.11
N THR A 155 -49.84 -57.43 -40.16
CA THR A 155 -48.50 -57.64 -40.72
C THR A 155 -47.41 -57.03 -39.88
N ASP A 156 -46.18 -57.56 -39.93
CA ASP A 156 -45.01 -57.00 -39.28
C ASP A 156 -44.78 -55.54 -39.69
N GLN A 157 -45.00 -55.21 -40.97
CA GLN A 157 -44.91 -53.85 -41.47
C GLN A 157 -45.87 -52.88 -40.76
N THR A 158 -47.13 -53.31 -40.53
CA THR A 158 -48.12 -52.50 -39.81
C THR A 158 -47.70 -52.26 -38.34
N PHE A 159 -47.15 -53.30 -37.72
CA PHE A 159 -46.63 -53.19 -36.34
C PHE A 159 -45.45 -52.26 -36.27
N GLU A 160 -44.48 -52.33 -37.20
CA GLU A 160 -43.33 -51.45 -37.24
C GLU A 160 -43.76 -49.99 -37.44
N GLN A 161 -44.82 -49.71 -38.24
CA GLN A 161 -45.36 -48.34 -38.37
C GLN A 161 -45.90 -47.80 -37.03
N ARG A 162 -46.60 -48.62 -36.23
CA ARG A 162 -47.10 -48.22 -34.91
C ARG A 162 -45.93 -48.04 -33.91
N ALA A 163 -44.95 -48.91 -33.94
CA ALA A 163 -43.75 -48.80 -33.14
C ALA A 163 -42.99 -47.53 -33.47
N GLN A 164 -42.88 -47.16 -34.73
CA GLN A 164 -42.26 -45.90 -35.15
C GLN A 164 -43.08 -44.67 -34.69
N ALA A 165 -44.42 -44.74 -34.78
CA ALA A 165 -45.28 -43.63 -34.31
C ALA A 165 -45.13 -43.44 -32.79
N PHE A 166 -45.08 -44.54 -32.02
CA PHE A 166 -44.83 -44.46 -30.58
C PHE A 166 -43.45 -43.84 -30.25
N ARG A 167 -42.38 -44.28 -30.95
CA ARG A 167 -41.03 -43.72 -30.75
C ARG A 167 -41.01 -42.19 -31.09
N ASN A 168 -41.67 -41.81 -32.18
CA ASN A 168 -41.77 -40.43 -32.59
C ASN A 168 -42.56 -39.56 -31.58
N ALA A 169 -43.69 -40.09 -31.08
CA ALA A 169 -44.45 -39.40 -30.02
C ALA A 169 -43.68 -39.21 -28.75
N LYS A 170 -42.90 -40.24 -28.33
CA LYS A 170 -42.01 -40.18 -27.16
C LYS A 170 -40.94 -39.12 -27.33
N ALA A 171 -40.30 -39.06 -28.51
CA ALA A 171 -39.34 -37.99 -28.84
C ALA A 171 -39.98 -36.64 -28.81
N GLY A 172 -41.23 -36.52 -29.31
CA GLY A 172 -42.01 -35.28 -29.29
C GLY A 172 -42.31 -34.74 -27.89
N VAL A 173 -42.59 -35.63 -26.92
CA VAL A 173 -42.72 -35.24 -25.50
C VAL A 173 -41.40 -34.64 -24.98
N SER A 174 -40.27 -35.32 -25.20
CA SER A 174 -38.98 -34.83 -24.76
C SER A 174 -38.60 -33.49 -25.37
N ALA A 175 -38.93 -33.25 -26.62
CA ALA A 175 -38.72 -31.95 -27.28
C ALA A 175 -39.59 -30.84 -26.66
N ASN A 176 -40.86 -31.08 -26.37
CA ASN A 176 -41.73 -30.12 -25.71
C ASN A 176 -41.36 -29.88 -24.24
N GLU A 177 -40.88 -30.90 -23.52
CA GLU A 177 -40.30 -30.71 -22.17
C GLU A 177 -39.07 -29.78 -22.18
N ALA A 178 -38.21 -29.90 -23.19
CA ALA A 178 -37.10 -28.95 -23.37
C ALA A 178 -37.57 -27.52 -23.68
N ALA A 179 -38.64 -27.36 -24.48
CA ALA A 179 -39.25 -26.07 -24.76
C ALA A 179 -39.85 -25.42 -23.50
N VAL A 180 -40.50 -26.22 -22.62
CA VAL A 180 -41.02 -25.73 -21.34
C VAL A 180 -39.85 -25.25 -20.44
N ARG A 181 -38.79 -26.06 -20.30
CA ARG A 181 -37.61 -25.68 -19.50
C ARG A 181 -36.99 -24.39 -20.02
N GLN A 182 -36.91 -24.19 -21.35
CA GLN A 182 -36.38 -22.94 -21.90
C GLN A 182 -37.29 -21.74 -21.54
N ALA A 183 -38.60 -21.88 -21.68
CA ALA A 183 -39.52 -20.81 -21.33
C ALA A 183 -39.51 -20.49 -19.81
N GLU A 184 -39.30 -21.49 -18.95
CA GLU A 184 -39.12 -21.31 -17.51
C GLU A 184 -37.86 -20.54 -17.18
N LEU A 185 -36.73 -20.85 -17.84
CA LEU A 185 -35.48 -20.09 -17.69
C LEU A 185 -35.65 -18.66 -18.17
N ASP A 186 -36.30 -18.44 -19.31
CA ASP A 186 -36.55 -17.08 -19.81
C ASP A 186 -37.42 -16.28 -18.83
N MET A 187 -38.42 -16.93 -18.22
CA MET A 187 -39.25 -16.34 -17.17
C MET A 187 -38.44 -16.04 -15.90
N GLU A 188 -37.54 -16.92 -15.45
CA GLU A 188 -36.66 -16.69 -14.34
C GLU A 188 -35.74 -15.50 -14.59
N PHE A 189 -35.21 -15.37 -15.82
CA PHE A 189 -34.29 -14.27 -16.19
C PHE A 189 -35.01 -12.91 -16.26
N THR A 190 -36.33 -12.84 -16.15
CA THR A 190 -37.04 -11.57 -15.96
C THR A 190 -36.82 -10.99 -14.58
N GLU A 191 -36.44 -11.78 -13.59
CA GLU A 191 -36.08 -11.36 -12.26
C GLU A 191 -34.54 -11.35 -12.11
N LEU A 192 -33.96 -10.18 -12.09
CA LEU A 192 -32.52 -10.05 -11.90
C LEU A 192 -32.23 -9.93 -10.42
N ARG A 193 -31.51 -10.90 -9.89
CA ARG A 193 -31.11 -11.01 -8.49
C ARG A 193 -29.62 -10.75 -8.30
N ALA A 194 -29.24 -10.29 -7.12
CA ALA A 194 -27.85 -10.05 -6.76
C ALA A 194 -27.07 -11.39 -6.73
N PRO A 195 -25.99 -11.53 -7.52
CA PRO A 195 -25.18 -12.74 -7.53
C PRO A 195 -24.20 -12.81 -6.35
N VAL A 196 -23.87 -11.68 -5.74
CA VAL A 196 -22.92 -11.54 -4.63
C VAL A 196 -23.43 -10.53 -3.60
N ASN A 197 -22.89 -10.63 -2.38
CA ASN A 197 -23.10 -9.59 -1.38
C ASN A 197 -22.23 -8.36 -1.72
N GLY A 198 -22.76 -7.16 -1.51
CA GLY A 198 -22.00 -5.94 -1.76
C GLY A 198 -22.86 -4.70 -1.83
N ARG A 199 -22.27 -3.59 -2.24
CA ARG A 199 -22.97 -2.33 -2.49
C ARG A 199 -23.31 -2.24 -3.98
N ILE A 200 -24.58 -2.01 -4.28
CA ILE A 200 -25.02 -1.74 -5.63
C ILE A 200 -24.75 -0.27 -5.98
N GLY A 201 -24.25 -0.02 -7.18
CA GLY A 201 -24.06 1.33 -7.71
C GLY A 201 -25.37 2.01 -8.10
N ASP A 202 -25.25 3.04 -8.90
CA ASP A 202 -26.39 3.73 -9.52
C ASP A 202 -27.06 2.84 -10.58
N ARG A 203 -28.37 2.96 -10.68
CA ARG A 203 -29.11 2.34 -11.79
C ARG A 203 -28.78 3.03 -13.11
N ARG A 204 -28.43 2.26 -14.12
CA ARG A 204 -28.10 2.76 -15.46
C ARG A 204 -29.33 2.93 -16.35
N VAL A 205 -30.45 2.31 -15.98
CA VAL A 205 -31.70 2.27 -16.76
C VAL A 205 -32.89 2.54 -15.83
N SER A 206 -33.83 3.34 -16.31
CA SER A 206 -35.08 3.67 -15.59
C SER A 206 -36.22 2.72 -15.96
N PRO A 207 -37.19 2.50 -15.05
CA PRO A 207 -38.41 1.78 -15.36
C PRO A 207 -39.10 2.37 -16.58
N GLY A 208 -39.67 1.52 -17.45
CA GLY A 208 -40.28 1.87 -18.72
C GLY A 208 -39.34 1.85 -19.93
N ASN A 209 -38.03 1.76 -19.73
CA ASN A 209 -37.08 1.64 -20.84
C ASN A 209 -36.99 0.19 -21.36
N LEU A 210 -36.75 0.05 -22.66
CA LEU A 210 -36.45 -1.23 -23.29
C LEU A 210 -35.02 -1.63 -22.94
N VAL A 211 -34.82 -2.84 -22.45
CA VAL A 211 -33.52 -3.46 -22.21
C VAL A 211 -33.28 -4.59 -23.18
N THR A 212 -32.07 -4.74 -23.67
CA THR A 212 -31.65 -5.80 -24.58
C THR A 212 -30.87 -6.85 -23.82
N GLY A 213 -31.35 -8.08 -23.87
CA GLY A 213 -30.71 -9.26 -23.27
C GLY A 213 -30.22 -10.22 -24.36
N GLY A 214 -29.60 -11.31 -23.91
CA GLY A 214 -29.09 -12.39 -24.74
C GLY A 214 -27.62 -12.69 -24.55
N THR A 215 -27.08 -13.60 -25.34
CA THR A 215 -25.66 -14.04 -25.30
C THR A 215 -24.75 -13.19 -26.20
N GLY A 216 -25.28 -12.20 -26.92
CA GLY A 216 -24.52 -11.28 -27.77
C GLY A 216 -23.86 -10.16 -26.98
N GLY A 217 -22.80 -9.57 -27.53
CA GLY A 217 -22.00 -8.54 -26.84
C GLY A 217 -22.69 -7.22 -26.51
N ASN A 218 -23.94 -6.99 -26.99
CA ASN A 218 -24.67 -5.72 -26.83
C ASN A 218 -25.79 -5.80 -25.76
N THR A 219 -25.56 -6.53 -24.68
CA THR A 219 -26.51 -6.60 -23.57
C THR A 219 -26.51 -5.31 -22.75
N THR A 220 -27.70 -4.85 -22.36
CA THR A 220 -27.87 -3.64 -21.55
C THR A 220 -27.34 -3.87 -20.14
N MET A 221 -26.37 -3.04 -19.71
CA MET A 221 -25.90 -2.99 -18.32
C MET A 221 -26.89 -2.20 -17.48
N LEU A 222 -27.37 -2.78 -16.39
CA LEU A 222 -28.40 -2.21 -15.51
C LEU A 222 -27.78 -1.59 -14.25
N GLY A 223 -26.67 -2.12 -13.77
CA GLY A 223 -25.95 -1.66 -12.59
C GLY A 223 -24.70 -2.47 -12.34
N THR A 224 -23.97 -2.12 -11.29
CA THR A 224 -22.77 -2.84 -10.85
C THR A 224 -22.85 -3.10 -9.36
N ILE A 225 -22.50 -4.30 -8.91
CA ILE A 225 -22.34 -4.62 -7.48
C ILE A 225 -20.86 -4.82 -7.19
N VAL A 226 -20.36 -4.15 -6.15
CA VAL A 226 -18.99 -4.31 -5.65
C VAL A 226 -19.02 -4.86 -4.23
N SER A 227 -18.21 -5.88 -3.95
CA SER A 227 -18.03 -6.37 -2.59
C SER A 227 -17.28 -5.31 -1.77
N ILE A 228 -17.65 -5.17 -0.49
CA ILE A 228 -17.07 -4.16 0.39
C ILE A 228 -16.29 -4.79 1.54
N ASP A 229 -16.79 -5.88 2.10
CA ASP A 229 -16.19 -6.59 3.24
C ASP A 229 -16.15 -8.11 2.96
N PRO A 230 -14.96 -8.73 3.03
CA PRO A 230 -13.64 -8.10 3.07
C PRO A 230 -13.28 -7.36 1.77
N ILE A 231 -12.23 -6.52 1.81
CA ILE A 231 -11.73 -5.74 0.67
C ILE A 231 -10.26 -6.05 0.41
N TRP A 232 -9.82 -6.01 -0.83
CA TRP A 232 -8.42 -6.10 -1.20
C TRP A 232 -7.73 -4.74 -1.10
N PHE A 233 -6.45 -4.78 -0.73
CA PHE A 233 -5.54 -3.68 -0.89
C PHE A 233 -4.41 -4.10 -1.82
N GLU A 234 -4.32 -3.48 -2.98
CA GLU A 234 -3.32 -3.77 -4.01
C GLU A 234 -2.26 -2.67 -4.02
N PHE A 235 -0.99 -3.09 -4.03
CA PHE A 235 0.17 -2.21 -4.05
C PHE A 235 1.28 -2.82 -4.89
N THR A 236 2.26 -2.01 -5.24
CA THR A 236 3.43 -2.47 -5.99
C THR A 236 4.70 -2.17 -5.23
N PHE A 237 5.69 -3.04 -5.34
CA PHE A 237 7.01 -2.88 -4.77
C PHE A 237 8.09 -3.27 -5.79
N ASP A 238 9.29 -2.74 -5.61
CA ASP A 238 10.41 -2.89 -6.52
C ASP A 238 11.04 -4.30 -6.46
N GLU A 239 11.76 -4.66 -7.52
CA GLU A 239 12.43 -5.96 -7.64
C GLU A 239 13.48 -6.19 -6.54
N ALA A 240 14.18 -5.14 -6.08
CA ALA A 240 15.19 -5.28 -5.03
C ALA A 240 14.55 -5.66 -3.69
N SER A 241 13.42 -5.07 -3.34
CA SER A 241 12.62 -5.43 -2.16
C SER A 241 12.07 -6.84 -2.28
N TYR A 242 11.55 -7.22 -3.46
CA TYR A 242 11.08 -8.58 -3.72
C TYR A 242 12.19 -9.63 -3.50
N LEU A 243 13.37 -9.42 -4.07
CA LEU A 243 14.51 -10.33 -3.92
C LEU A 243 14.96 -10.42 -2.45
N ARG A 244 14.90 -9.31 -1.70
CA ARG A 244 15.20 -9.31 -0.27
C ARG A 244 14.21 -10.19 0.49
N TYR A 245 12.91 -10.03 0.26
CA TYR A 245 11.87 -10.82 0.90
C TYR A 245 11.98 -12.31 0.57
N GLU A 246 12.22 -12.67 -0.70
CA GLU A 246 12.41 -14.05 -1.11
C GLU A 246 13.64 -14.71 -0.44
N ARG A 247 14.75 -13.96 -0.32
CA ARG A 247 15.95 -14.46 0.37
C ARG A 247 15.71 -14.69 1.86
N LEU A 248 14.99 -13.78 2.52
CA LEU A 248 14.65 -13.90 3.94
C LEU A 248 13.68 -15.07 4.18
N ALA A 249 12.69 -15.23 3.32
CA ALA A 249 11.75 -16.35 3.39
C ALA A 249 12.43 -17.71 3.17
N ASN A 250 13.34 -17.80 2.20
CA ASN A 250 14.13 -19.00 1.95
C ASN A 250 15.08 -19.32 3.14
N ALA A 251 15.42 -18.32 3.95
CA ALA A 251 16.15 -18.51 5.20
C ALA A 251 15.24 -18.89 6.39
N GLY A 252 13.95 -19.14 6.15
CA GLY A 252 12.98 -19.54 7.18
C GLY A 252 12.49 -18.40 8.07
N GLN A 253 12.59 -17.15 7.60
CA GLN A 253 12.14 -15.98 8.33
C GLN A 253 10.77 -15.52 7.81
N ASP A 254 9.85 -15.20 8.75
CA ASP A 254 8.50 -14.71 8.42
C ASP A 254 8.57 -13.26 7.91
N VAL A 255 8.77 -13.12 6.62
CA VAL A 255 8.69 -11.83 5.91
C VAL A 255 7.75 -11.96 4.71
N ALA A 256 7.35 -10.84 4.15
CA ALA A 256 6.45 -10.76 3.00
C ALA A 256 7.05 -11.44 1.77
N SER A 257 6.81 -12.74 1.64
CA SER A 257 7.16 -13.55 0.47
C SER A 257 5.89 -14.07 -0.20
N ARG A 258 6.05 -14.90 -1.23
CA ARG A 258 4.94 -15.64 -1.85
C ARG A 258 4.21 -16.56 -0.87
N ASN A 259 4.83 -16.91 0.26
CA ASN A 259 4.17 -17.58 1.35
C ASN A 259 3.29 -16.58 2.10
N THR A 260 2.04 -16.64 1.80
CA THR A 260 0.95 -15.78 2.26
C THR A 260 0.77 -15.82 3.78
N GLY A 261 0.31 -14.72 4.34
CA GLY A 261 -0.10 -14.65 5.73
C GLY A 261 0.64 -13.65 6.59
N VAL A 262 1.57 -12.89 6.02
CA VAL A 262 2.25 -11.81 6.74
C VAL A 262 1.26 -10.71 7.09
N GLN A 263 1.23 -10.32 8.37
CA GLN A 263 0.46 -9.17 8.81
C GLN A 263 1.06 -7.89 8.25
N VAL A 264 0.19 -7.04 7.74
CA VAL A 264 0.53 -5.72 7.26
C VAL A 264 -0.32 -4.68 7.98
N ALA A 265 0.21 -3.50 8.15
CA ALA A 265 -0.51 -2.38 8.72
C ALA A 265 -0.77 -1.33 7.65
N LEU A 266 -1.96 -0.75 7.64
CA LEU A 266 -2.36 0.25 6.67
C LEU A 266 -2.74 1.55 7.36
N LYS A 267 -2.57 2.67 6.66
CA LYS A 267 -3.11 3.95 7.06
C LYS A 267 -3.73 4.69 5.87
N LEU A 268 -4.82 5.37 6.12
CA LEU A 268 -5.45 6.26 5.16
C LEU A 268 -4.65 7.56 5.01
N ILE A 269 -5.02 8.36 4.03
CA ILE A 269 -4.28 9.59 3.70
C ILE A 269 -4.42 10.68 4.77
N ASP A 270 -5.49 10.64 5.55
CA ASP A 270 -5.83 11.57 6.62
C ASP A 270 -5.37 11.10 8.02
N GLU A 271 -4.80 9.88 8.11
CA GLU A 271 -4.31 9.30 9.35
C GLU A 271 -2.81 9.52 9.53
N SER A 272 -2.38 9.69 10.79
CA SER A 272 -0.96 9.77 11.16
C SER A 272 -0.32 8.39 11.35
N ASP A 273 -1.07 7.45 11.91
CA ASP A 273 -0.61 6.14 12.32
C ASP A 273 -1.19 5.01 11.45
N PHE A 274 -0.57 3.83 11.54
CA PHE A 274 -0.99 2.62 10.82
C PHE A 274 -1.94 1.81 11.72
N ASP A 275 -3.22 2.21 11.77
CA ASP A 275 -4.20 1.66 12.70
C ASP A 275 -5.08 0.55 12.10
N HIS A 276 -4.95 0.29 10.81
CA HIS A 276 -5.70 -0.76 10.13
C HIS A 276 -4.81 -1.96 9.87
N GLU A 277 -5.33 -3.14 10.17
CA GLU A 277 -4.62 -4.39 9.98
C GLU A 277 -5.13 -5.10 8.72
N GLY A 278 -4.20 -5.70 8.01
CA GLY A 278 -4.48 -6.56 6.87
C GLY A 278 -3.55 -7.76 6.85
N ARG A 279 -3.81 -8.67 5.94
CA ARG A 279 -2.99 -9.87 5.76
C ARG A 279 -2.67 -10.05 4.29
N MET A 280 -1.40 -10.21 3.96
CA MET A 280 -1.01 -10.54 2.59
C MET A 280 -1.57 -11.90 2.19
N ASP A 281 -2.20 -11.95 1.02
CA ASP A 281 -2.76 -13.19 0.45
C ASP A 281 -2.17 -13.52 -0.92
N PHE A 282 -1.52 -12.56 -1.57
CA PHE A 282 -1.01 -12.78 -2.92
C PHE A 282 0.18 -11.88 -3.24
N VAL A 283 1.16 -12.44 -3.93
CA VAL A 283 2.23 -11.73 -4.64
C VAL A 283 2.25 -12.26 -6.07
N ASP A 284 2.31 -11.39 -7.04
CA ASP A 284 2.28 -11.76 -8.46
C ASP A 284 3.47 -12.65 -8.83
N ASN A 285 3.32 -13.43 -9.90
CA ASN A 285 4.35 -14.32 -10.41
C ASN A 285 5.20 -13.69 -11.53
N VAL A 286 4.84 -12.47 -11.96
CA VAL A 286 5.51 -11.74 -13.04
C VAL A 286 5.83 -10.33 -12.58
N ILE A 287 7.05 -9.88 -12.85
CA ILE A 287 7.48 -8.50 -12.69
C ILE A 287 7.05 -7.72 -13.93
N ASP A 288 6.43 -6.56 -13.75
CA ASP A 288 6.12 -5.65 -14.84
C ASP A 288 7.43 -5.09 -15.41
N ARG A 289 7.70 -5.42 -16.67
CA ARG A 289 8.95 -5.05 -17.36
C ARG A 289 9.09 -3.55 -17.62
N SER A 290 7.97 -2.82 -17.65
CA SER A 290 7.99 -1.37 -17.91
C SER A 290 8.36 -0.56 -16.68
N THR A 291 8.01 -1.04 -15.49
CA THR A 291 8.21 -0.36 -14.23
C THR A 291 9.24 -1.01 -13.31
N GLY A 292 9.62 -2.27 -13.58
CA GLY A 292 10.48 -3.06 -12.68
C GLY A 292 9.85 -3.37 -11.34
N THR A 293 8.51 -3.38 -11.28
CA THR A 293 7.78 -3.61 -10.03
C THR A 293 6.96 -4.90 -10.08
N ILE A 294 6.64 -5.43 -8.92
CA ILE A 294 5.76 -6.58 -8.74
C ILE A 294 4.56 -6.19 -7.89
N ARG A 295 3.41 -6.76 -8.19
CA ARG A 295 2.17 -6.48 -7.47
C ARG A 295 2.05 -7.40 -6.26
N GLY A 296 1.80 -6.79 -5.10
CA GLY A 296 1.36 -7.45 -3.88
C GLY A 296 -0.10 -7.11 -3.58
N ARG A 297 -0.76 -7.99 -2.84
CA ARG A 297 -2.13 -7.82 -2.41
C ARG A 297 -2.30 -8.29 -0.97
N ALA A 298 -3.10 -7.53 -0.22
CA ALA A 298 -3.52 -7.89 1.13
C ALA A 298 -5.05 -7.91 1.23
N VAL A 299 -5.58 -8.77 2.07
CA VAL A 299 -6.99 -8.77 2.48
C VAL A 299 -7.14 -7.97 3.75
N VAL A 300 -8.12 -7.08 3.76
CA VAL A 300 -8.43 -6.20 4.88
C VAL A 300 -9.91 -6.35 5.24
N ALA A 301 -10.20 -6.50 6.51
CA ALA A 301 -11.58 -6.50 7.00
C ALA A 301 -12.14 -5.07 6.97
N ASN A 302 -13.37 -4.91 6.52
CA ASN A 302 -14.03 -3.61 6.37
C ASN A 302 -15.44 -3.58 6.97
N PRO A 303 -15.64 -4.03 8.22
CA PRO A 303 -16.98 -4.13 8.81
C PRO A 303 -17.66 -2.77 9.02
N LYS A 304 -16.89 -1.69 9.06
CA LYS A 304 -17.40 -0.31 9.16
C LYS A 304 -17.60 0.36 7.80
N GLU A 305 -17.31 -0.33 6.70
CA GLU A 305 -17.45 0.14 5.32
C GLU A 305 -16.71 1.46 5.01
N ILE A 306 -15.62 1.73 5.74
CA ILE A 306 -14.79 2.92 5.57
C ILE A 306 -14.03 2.85 4.25
N PHE A 307 -13.50 1.67 3.91
CA PHE A 307 -12.71 1.49 2.70
C PHE A 307 -13.62 1.31 1.50
N THR A 308 -13.45 2.18 0.53
CA THR A 308 -14.15 2.11 -0.75
C THR A 308 -13.17 1.72 -1.85
N PRO A 309 -13.53 0.82 -2.78
CA PRO A 309 -12.69 0.50 -3.92
C PRO A 309 -12.25 1.76 -4.67
N GLY A 310 -10.97 1.85 -5.00
CA GLY A 310 -10.34 3.02 -5.62
C GLY A 310 -9.65 3.99 -4.66
N MET A 311 -9.94 3.94 -3.36
CA MET A 311 -9.27 4.78 -2.36
C MET A 311 -7.79 4.42 -2.24
N PHE A 312 -6.96 5.44 -2.03
CA PHE A 312 -5.53 5.28 -1.75
C PHE A 312 -5.26 5.08 -0.26
N ALA A 313 -4.27 4.27 0.04
CA ALA A 313 -3.71 4.13 1.37
C ALA A 313 -2.21 3.84 1.30
N ARG A 314 -1.55 3.87 2.44
CA ARG A 314 -0.19 3.36 2.60
C ARG A 314 -0.23 2.05 3.37
N VAL A 315 0.56 1.10 2.91
CA VAL A 315 0.79 -0.16 3.61
C VAL A 315 2.20 -0.18 4.15
N ARG A 316 2.34 -0.70 5.37
CA ARG A 316 3.62 -0.96 6.02
C ARG A 316 3.79 -2.47 6.16
N ILE A 317 4.90 -2.96 5.64
CA ILE A 317 5.24 -4.39 5.59
C ILE A 317 6.52 -4.63 6.36
N PRO A 318 6.64 -5.68 7.19
CA PRO A 318 7.91 -6.05 7.80
C PRO A 318 8.97 -6.34 6.72
N GLY A 319 10.03 -5.53 6.69
CA GLY A 319 11.13 -5.65 5.73
C GLY A 319 12.32 -6.44 6.25
N THR A 320 12.36 -6.67 7.57
CA THR A 320 13.37 -7.48 8.24
C THR A 320 12.72 -8.30 9.35
N PRO A 321 13.32 -9.46 9.74
CA PRO A 321 12.96 -10.10 10.98
C PRO A 321 13.29 -9.20 12.18
N PRO A 322 12.71 -9.46 13.37
CA PRO A 322 13.08 -8.75 14.59
C PRO A 322 14.59 -8.91 14.88
N TYR A 323 15.28 -7.78 15.09
CA TYR A 323 16.69 -7.78 15.46
C TYR A 323 16.95 -6.83 16.63
N GLU A 324 18.00 -7.10 17.41
CA GLU A 324 18.42 -6.21 18.48
C GLU A 324 19.18 -5.02 17.91
N ALA A 325 18.71 -3.81 18.16
CA ALA A 325 19.34 -2.57 17.75
C ALA A 325 19.66 -1.66 18.95
N LEU A 326 20.67 -0.84 18.77
CA LEU A 326 20.97 0.27 19.66
C LEU A 326 20.23 1.51 19.17
N LEU A 327 19.38 2.06 20.01
CA LEU A 327 18.55 3.22 19.69
C LEU A 327 19.18 4.48 20.28
N VAL A 328 19.25 5.53 19.47
CA VAL A 328 19.72 6.86 19.88
C VAL A 328 18.71 7.92 19.47
N SER A 329 18.73 9.08 20.14
CA SER A 329 17.90 10.21 19.70
C SER A 329 18.27 10.61 18.27
N ASP A 330 17.30 10.81 17.40
CA ASP A 330 17.53 11.24 16.01
C ASP A 330 18.27 12.59 15.96
N THR A 331 18.12 13.43 16.99
CA THR A 331 18.81 14.72 17.15
C THR A 331 20.31 14.58 17.42
N ALA A 332 20.78 13.41 17.86
CA ALA A 332 22.19 13.13 18.12
C ALA A 332 22.97 12.75 16.85
N ILE A 333 22.29 12.61 15.72
CA ILE A 333 22.89 12.16 14.47
C ILE A 333 23.26 13.35 13.61
N GLY A 334 24.56 13.51 13.35
CA GLY A 334 25.08 14.50 12.42
C GLY A 334 25.21 13.93 11.01
N THR A 335 25.33 14.86 10.06
CA THR A 335 25.58 14.55 8.64
C THR A 335 26.85 15.25 8.20
N GLU A 336 27.77 14.51 7.62
CA GLU A 336 28.97 15.04 6.99
C GLU A 336 29.01 14.55 5.53
N GLN A 337 28.75 15.47 4.61
CA GLN A 337 28.56 15.12 3.20
C GLN A 337 27.52 14.02 3.00
N ALA A 338 27.94 12.81 2.60
CA ALA A 338 27.07 11.64 2.39
C ALA A 338 27.05 10.64 3.56
N ARG A 339 27.83 10.89 4.64
CA ARG A 339 27.96 9.97 5.76
C ARG A 339 27.19 10.48 6.98
N ARG A 340 26.64 9.54 7.72
CA ARG A 340 26.00 9.81 9.01
C ARG A 340 26.97 9.50 10.13
N PHE A 341 26.98 10.31 11.16
CA PHE A 341 27.86 10.13 12.30
C PHE A 341 27.17 10.48 13.62
N VAL A 342 27.72 9.97 14.69
CA VAL A 342 27.42 10.39 16.06
C VAL A 342 28.72 10.83 16.72
N VAL A 343 28.64 11.73 17.69
CA VAL A 343 29.77 12.10 18.51
C VAL A 343 29.69 11.32 19.80
N VAL A 344 30.76 10.56 20.09
CA VAL A 344 30.91 9.74 21.30
C VAL A 344 31.97 10.37 22.19
N VAL A 345 31.72 10.43 23.47
CA VAL A 345 32.70 10.90 24.48
C VAL A 345 33.42 9.70 25.08
N ASP A 346 34.74 9.66 24.92
CA ASP A 346 35.56 8.59 25.47
C ASP A 346 35.79 8.74 27.00
N ASP A 347 36.51 7.79 27.60
CA ASP A 347 36.80 7.77 29.07
C ASP A 347 37.71 8.92 29.51
N GLN A 348 38.34 9.63 28.58
CA GLN A 348 39.16 10.82 28.82
C GLN A 348 38.40 12.14 28.60
N ASP A 349 37.09 12.05 28.41
CA ASP A 349 36.17 13.16 28.08
C ASP A 349 36.54 13.88 26.79
N ILE A 350 37.09 13.14 25.81
CA ILE A 350 37.40 13.65 24.48
C ILE A 350 36.28 13.24 23.53
N ALA A 351 35.77 14.21 22.78
CA ALA A 351 34.75 13.98 21.72
C ALA A 351 35.39 13.27 20.52
N ARG A 352 34.82 12.12 20.11
CA ARG A 352 35.23 11.37 18.92
C ARG A 352 34.06 11.17 17.97
N LEU A 353 34.34 11.30 16.70
CA LEU A 353 33.36 11.07 15.65
C LEU A 353 33.35 9.58 15.29
N LYS A 354 32.17 8.94 15.33
CA LYS A 354 31.93 7.58 14.83
C LYS A 354 30.92 7.61 13.71
N TYR A 355 31.30 7.07 12.56
CA TYR A 355 30.37 6.89 11.45
C TYR A 355 29.41 5.74 11.74
N VAL A 356 28.15 5.92 11.39
CA VAL A 356 27.09 4.97 11.74
C VAL A 356 26.25 4.61 10.53
N THR A 357 25.75 3.37 10.53
CA THR A 357 24.72 2.90 9.60
C THR A 357 23.36 3.00 10.26
N LEU A 358 22.47 3.80 9.67
CA LEU A 358 21.14 4.06 10.22
C LEU A 358 20.16 2.95 9.88
N GLY A 359 19.27 2.64 10.82
CA GLY A 359 18.00 1.95 10.62
C GLY A 359 16.83 2.92 10.65
N GLN A 360 15.63 2.41 10.90
CA GLN A 360 14.41 3.19 10.96
C GLN A 360 14.29 4.02 12.25
N VAL A 361 13.45 5.06 12.20
CA VAL A 361 13.02 5.82 13.39
C VAL A 361 11.87 5.07 14.03
N THR A 362 11.94 4.88 15.34
CA THR A 362 10.86 4.32 16.14
C THR A 362 9.78 5.38 16.41
N LYS A 363 8.58 4.95 16.83
CA LYS A 363 7.48 5.87 17.21
C LYS A 363 7.88 6.87 18.29
N ASP A 364 8.84 6.53 19.14
CA ASP A 364 9.33 7.36 20.25
C ASP A 364 10.37 8.42 19.80
N GLY A 365 10.63 8.56 18.48
CA GLY A 365 11.60 9.49 17.93
C GLY A 365 13.05 9.03 18.08
N LEU A 366 13.30 7.78 18.47
CA LEU A 366 14.63 7.20 18.51
C LEU A 366 14.98 6.55 17.17
N ARG A 367 16.23 6.68 16.75
CA ARG A 367 16.77 6.07 15.53
C ARG A 367 17.54 4.79 15.86
N ALA A 368 17.22 3.70 15.18
CA ALA A 368 18.01 2.48 15.25
C ALA A 368 19.35 2.69 14.55
N ILE A 369 20.42 2.23 15.20
CA ILE A 369 21.77 2.19 14.63
C ILE A 369 22.12 0.73 14.39
N LYS A 370 22.39 0.39 13.12
CA LYS A 370 22.73 -0.98 12.71
C LYS A 370 24.19 -1.32 12.96
N ASP A 371 25.08 -0.32 12.82
CA ASP A 371 26.50 -0.48 12.97
C ASP A 371 27.19 0.85 13.30
N GLY A 372 28.34 0.78 13.98
CA GLY A 372 29.20 1.93 14.28
C GLY A 372 29.23 2.37 15.74
N ILE A 373 28.38 1.86 16.64
CA ILE A 373 28.38 2.19 18.07
C ILE A 373 28.33 0.95 18.94
N GLY A 374 28.85 1.11 20.16
CA GLY A 374 28.78 0.10 21.22
C GLY A 374 27.67 0.39 22.25
N PRO A 375 27.24 -0.62 23.03
CA PRO A 375 26.17 -0.47 24.03
C PRO A 375 26.55 0.46 25.21
N ASN A 376 27.84 0.70 25.44
CA ASN A 376 28.35 1.54 26.53
C ASN A 376 28.84 2.92 26.05
N ASP A 377 28.74 3.22 24.77
CA ASP A 377 29.17 4.50 24.20
C ASP A 377 28.36 5.66 24.82
N ARG A 378 29.04 6.72 25.27
CA ARG A 378 28.41 7.95 25.74
C ARG A 378 28.17 8.87 24.51
N ILE A 379 26.95 8.91 24.00
CA ILE A 379 26.60 9.64 22.78
C ILE A 379 26.11 11.04 23.12
N VAL A 380 26.64 12.06 22.47
CA VAL A 380 26.21 13.44 22.63
C VAL A 380 24.82 13.63 22.02
N VAL A 381 23.83 13.92 22.86
CA VAL A 381 22.43 14.17 22.45
C VAL A 381 22.08 15.64 22.35
N SER A 382 22.84 16.50 23.07
CA SER A 382 22.70 17.96 23.00
C SER A 382 24.08 18.63 23.07
N GLY A 383 24.23 19.75 22.36
CA GLY A 383 25.53 20.43 22.26
C GLY A 383 26.44 19.89 21.15
N LEU A 384 25.92 19.22 20.14
CA LEU A 384 26.69 18.62 19.05
C LEU A 384 27.62 19.60 18.34
N MET A 385 27.21 20.87 18.18
CA MET A 385 28.04 21.92 17.56
C MET A 385 29.25 22.34 18.43
N GLN A 386 29.18 22.09 19.72
CA GLN A 386 30.23 22.41 20.68
C GLN A 386 31.20 21.24 20.85
N ALA A 387 30.75 20.00 20.62
CA ALA A 387 31.52 18.77 20.71
C ALA A 387 32.36 18.55 19.44
N ARG A 388 33.37 19.41 19.21
CA ARG A 388 34.26 19.23 18.06
C ARG A 388 35.15 18.02 18.25
N PRO A 389 35.36 17.17 17.24
CA PRO A 389 36.23 16.01 17.32
C PRO A 389 37.64 16.36 17.79
N GLY A 390 38.15 15.61 18.78
CA GLY A 390 39.46 15.81 19.37
C GLY A 390 39.51 16.83 20.51
N LEU A 391 38.43 17.53 20.82
CA LEU A 391 38.39 18.47 21.95
C LEU A 391 37.82 17.81 23.21
N LYS A 392 38.33 18.25 24.37
CA LYS A 392 37.82 17.84 25.67
C LYS A 392 36.49 18.54 25.94
N VAL A 393 35.51 17.78 26.39
CA VAL A 393 34.14 18.25 26.70
C VAL A 393 33.83 17.90 28.18
N LYS A 394 32.82 18.57 28.73
CA LYS A 394 32.30 18.21 30.06
C LYS A 394 30.98 17.46 29.85
N PRO A 395 30.97 16.11 29.97
CA PRO A 395 29.74 15.34 29.78
C PRO A 395 28.80 15.53 30.98
N GLU A 396 27.52 15.80 30.69
CA GLU A 396 26.44 15.79 31.68
C GLU A 396 25.46 14.71 31.25
N GLU A 397 25.14 13.76 32.11
CA GLU A 397 24.23 12.66 31.78
C GLU A 397 22.81 13.21 31.62
N GLN A 398 22.07 12.76 30.58
CA GLN A 398 20.69 13.10 30.34
C GLN A 398 19.82 12.61 31.51
N GLY A 399 19.25 13.54 32.30
CA GLY A 399 18.46 13.25 33.50
C GLY A 399 19.17 13.65 34.81
N ALA A 400 20.43 14.10 34.78
CA ALA A 400 21.03 14.73 35.92
C ALA A 400 20.41 16.12 36.18
N LYS A 401 19.82 16.32 37.36
CA LYS A 401 19.27 17.61 37.79
C LYS A 401 20.42 18.65 37.69
N PRO A 402 20.18 19.86 37.10
CA PRO A 402 21.21 20.87 37.09
C PRO A 402 21.69 21.12 38.53
N PRO A 403 23.00 21.33 38.77
CA PRO A 403 23.46 21.75 40.08
C PRO A 403 22.81 23.08 40.41
N ASP A 404 22.20 23.19 41.60
CA ASP A 404 21.68 24.44 42.13
C ASP A 404 22.77 25.52 42.00
N PRO A 405 22.46 26.70 41.46
CA PRO A 405 23.43 27.79 41.47
C PRO A 405 23.72 28.16 42.91
N ALA A 406 24.85 27.67 43.38
CA ALA A 406 25.34 27.99 44.73
C ALA A 406 25.50 29.49 44.92
N GLY A 407 24.68 30.03 45.81
CA GLY A 407 24.99 31.18 46.63
C GLY A 407 25.38 32.48 45.90
N ALA A 408 24.43 33.27 45.49
CA ALA A 408 24.65 34.72 45.44
C ALA A 408 24.72 35.25 46.88
N PRO A 409 25.76 36.04 47.29
CA PRO A 409 25.80 36.60 48.64
C PRO A 409 24.68 37.61 48.82
N GLN A 410 23.83 37.37 49.83
CA GLN A 410 22.87 38.37 50.30
C GLN A 410 23.61 39.60 50.77
N ALA A 411 23.44 40.69 50.02
CA ALA A 411 23.81 42.01 50.50
C ALA A 411 22.99 42.33 51.76
N ALA A 412 23.67 42.49 52.89
CA ALA A 412 23.12 42.98 54.13
C ALA A 412 22.56 44.39 53.98
N LYS A 413 21.40 44.60 54.52
CA LYS A 413 20.92 45.88 54.97
C LYS A 413 20.39 45.73 56.35
#